data_a1da858c2c5783f82f6380126c46b64c
#
_entry.id   a1da858c2c5783f82f6380126c46b64c
#
_cell.length_a   1.000
_cell.length_b   1.000
_cell.length_c   1.000
_cell.angle_alpha   90.00
_cell.angle_beta   90.00
_cell.angle_gamma   90.00
#
_symmetry.space_group_name_H-M   'P 1'
#
loop_
_entity.id
_entity.type
_entity.pdbx_description
1 polymer ?
#
loop_
_entity_poly.entity_id
_entity_poly.type
_entity_poly.pdbx_seq_one_letter_code
_entity_poly.pdbx_strand_id
1 'polypeptide(L)'
;MKNQNIMTTTFLSLAVALLAQCGNPSANNIKPQVQNNASKQLDSLQQNSLQLKPKPADEDSLSYGKSSVSITYYNKVKDRARIEQIMNKYAQQTADPAIIIAIARELRGIPYVAKTLEVNKQEKLVVNLSQLDCTTYVENVLAIYLCIKNGKTSFDDYAHYLRMVRYQNGEVSYPARQHYFTDWIYENTQKGFVEEIQSPNPPFSATQTLRIDFMSTHASLYPMLKDNPQMIGRIAKTEQLLSGKKFSYIPKSAIHNTKLLRSTIHDGDIIAITTSKAGLDTSHIGIAVWHKDGLHMLNASQIHKKVVEEPMTLYQYMQKHPSQTGIRIVRVKTK
;
A
#
# COMPACT_ATOMS: atom_id res chain seq x y z
N MET A 1 -4.97 -45.19 -40.67
CA MET A 1 -4.02 -45.81 -39.70
C MET A 1 -3.13 -44.77 -39.15
N LYS A 2 -3.16 -44.60 -37.90
CA LYS A 2 -2.32 -43.99 -36.83
C LYS A 2 -3.09 -43.01 -35.95
N ASN A 3 -3.45 -43.52 -34.78
CA ASN A 3 -3.99 -42.81 -33.64
C ASN A 3 -3.00 -41.82 -33.08
N GLN A 4 -3.48 -40.61 -32.69
CA GLN A 4 -2.81 -39.80 -31.67
C GLN A 4 -3.81 -39.55 -30.54
N ASN A 5 -3.41 -40.04 -29.37
CA ASN A 5 -4.11 -39.89 -28.09
C ASN A 5 -3.97 -38.43 -27.61
N ILE A 6 -5.11 -37.79 -27.32
CA ILE A 6 -5.18 -36.52 -26.60
C ILE A 6 -5.50 -36.90 -25.15
N MET A 7 -4.54 -36.65 -24.26
CA MET A 7 -4.71 -36.75 -22.80
C MET A 7 -5.48 -35.50 -22.31
N THR A 8 -6.73 -35.71 -21.94
CA THR A 8 -7.57 -34.71 -21.25
C THR A 8 -7.32 -34.83 -19.75
N THR A 9 -6.73 -33.84 -19.15
CA THR A 9 -6.57 -33.74 -17.70
C THR A 9 -7.81 -33.08 -17.11
N THR A 10 -8.63 -33.88 -16.45
CA THR A 10 -9.86 -33.46 -15.76
C THR A 10 -9.51 -32.82 -14.43
N PHE A 11 -9.84 -31.55 -14.23
CA PHE A 11 -9.82 -30.93 -12.91
C PHE A 11 -11.12 -31.22 -12.17
N LEU A 12 -11.00 -31.95 -11.07
CA LEU A 12 -12.09 -32.31 -10.16
C LEU A 12 -12.39 -31.09 -9.25
N SER A 13 -13.53 -30.44 -9.47
CA SER A 13 -14.07 -29.41 -8.56
C SER A 13 -14.91 -30.11 -7.49
N LEU A 14 -14.47 -30.03 -6.24
CA LEU A 14 -15.22 -30.54 -5.08
C LEU A 14 -16.17 -29.43 -4.60
N ALA A 15 -17.45 -29.55 -4.92
CA ALA A 15 -18.55 -28.80 -4.34
C ALA A 15 -19.00 -29.49 -3.04
N VAL A 16 -18.88 -28.83 -1.90
CA VAL A 16 -19.48 -29.28 -0.64
C VAL A 16 -20.81 -28.58 -0.44
N ALA A 17 -21.90 -29.31 -0.59
CA ALA A 17 -23.24 -28.90 -0.22
C ALA A 17 -23.42 -29.10 1.29
N LEU A 18 -23.83 -28.06 2.03
CA LEU A 18 -24.30 -28.18 3.43
C LEU A 18 -25.81 -28.22 3.44
N LEU A 19 -26.36 -29.33 3.87
CA LEU A 19 -27.74 -29.50 4.26
C LEU A 19 -27.95 -29.00 5.68
N ALA A 20 -28.95 -28.16 5.85
CA ALA A 20 -29.43 -27.70 7.16
C ALA A 20 -30.23 -28.83 7.85
N GLN A 21 -29.93 -29.12 9.11
CA GLN A 21 -30.86 -29.77 10.04
C GLN A 21 -30.87 -29.03 11.37
N CYS A 22 -32.07 -28.70 11.80
CA CYS A 22 -32.39 -28.09 13.09
C CYS A 22 -32.24 -29.09 14.24
N GLY A 23 -31.72 -28.65 15.38
CA GLY A 23 -31.75 -29.41 16.64
C GLY A 23 -30.87 -28.77 17.70
N ASN A 24 -31.43 -27.97 18.62
CA ASN A 24 -30.82 -27.65 19.91
C ASN A 24 -30.88 -28.87 20.84
N PRO A 25 -29.88 -29.18 21.70
CA PRO A 25 -29.62 -28.44 22.91
C PRO A 25 -28.18 -28.42 23.46
N SER A 26 -27.98 -27.57 24.46
CA SER A 26 -27.00 -27.57 25.55
C SER A 26 -25.55 -27.17 25.27
N ALA A 27 -25.19 -26.14 26.01
CA ALA A 27 -23.83 -25.61 26.19
C ALA A 27 -22.84 -26.67 26.67
N ASN A 28 -21.70 -26.73 25.98
CA ASN A 28 -20.39 -26.96 26.62
C ASN A 28 -19.25 -26.82 25.60
N ASN A 29 -18.32 -25.94 25.93
CA ASN A 29 -16.90 -25.90 25.54
C ASN A 29 -16.52 -26.18 24.07
N ILE A 30 -16.51 -25.12 23.25
CA ILE A 30 -15.66 -25.07 22.07
C ILE A 30 -14.69 -23.91 22.22
N LYS A 31 -13.46 -24.21 22.66
CA LYS A 31 -12.27 -23.34 22.58
C LYS A 31 -11.63 -23.44 21.19
N PRO A 32 -10.77 -22.54 20.78
CA PRO A 32 -10.78 -21.81 19.53
C PRO A 32 -9.87 -22.49 18.48
N GLN A 33 -10.43 -23.20 17.51
CA GLN A 33 -9.69 -23.69 16.33
C GLN A 33 -9.71 -22.69 15.13
N VAL A 34 -10.54 -21.66 15.19
CA VAL A 34 -10.69 -20.71 14.08
C VAL A 34 -9.55 -19.67 14.03
N GLN A 35 -8.92 -19.38 15.19
CA GLN A 35 -7.77 -18.44 15.22
C GLN A 35 -6.49 -19.01 14.62
N ASN A 36 -6.28 -20.33 14.63
CA ASN A 36 -5.06 -20.95 14.11
C ASN A 36 -4.99 -21.04 12.57
N ASN A 37 -6.11 -20.95 11.87
CA ASN A 37 -6.10 -21.03 10.40
C ASN A 37 -5.85 -19.67 9.73
N ALA A 38 -6.30 -18.58 10.34
CA ALA A 38 -6.05 -17.22 9.84
C ALA A 38 -4.57 -16.83 10.01
N SER A 39 -3.95 -17.18 11.15
CA SER A 39 -2.52 -16.96 11.38
C SER A 39 -1.65 -17.82 10.45
N LYS A 40 -1.99 -19.09 10.23
CA LYS A 40 -1.27 -19.97 9.29
C LYS A 40 -1.39 -19.50 7.84
N GLN A 41 -2.51 -18.94 7.45
CA GLN A 41 -2.69 -18.39 6.10
C GLN A 41 -1.96 -17.05 5.91
N LEU A 42 -1.85 -16.23 6.96
CA LEU A 42 -0.99 -15.04 6.96
C LEU A 42 0.50 -15.44 6.93
N ASP A 43 0.90 -16.44 7.71
CA ASP A 43 2.27 -16.95 7.74
C ASP A 43 2.68 -17.60 6.42
N SER A 44 1.79 -18.33 5.75
CA SER A 44 2.07 -18.92 4.43
C SER A 44 2.18 -17.88 3.33
N LEU A 45 1.41 -16.79 3.38
CA LEU A 45 1.51 -15.66 2.46
C LEU A 45 2.77 -14.80 2.73
N GLN A 46 3.26 -14.78 3.98
CA GLN A 46 4.48 -14.10 4.37
C GLN A 46 5.75 -14.95 4.16
N GLN A 47 5.69 -16.26 4.37
CA GLN A 47 6.83 -17.17 4.18
C GLN A 47 7.21 -17.36 2.72
N ASN A 48 6.28 -17.33 1.78
CA ASN A 48 6.59 -17.38 0.35
C ASN A 48 7.23 -16.10 -0.23
N SER A 49 7.33 -15.02 0.55
CA SER A 49 8.07 -13.79 0.16
C SER A 49 9.53 -13.77 0.63
N LEU A 50 10.01 -14.83 1.28
CA LEU A 50 11.32 -14.89 1.96
C LEU A 50 12.53 -15.11 1.03
N GLN A 51 12.39 -15.09 -0.31
CA GLN A 51 13.49 -15.47 -1.20
C GLN A 51 14.44 -14.36 -1.64
N LEU A 52 14.21 -13.09 -1.27
CA LEU A 52 15.22 -12.04 -1.50
C LEU A 52 15.28 -11.14 -0.27
N LYS A 53 16.12 -11.47 0.71
CA LYS A 53 16.47 -10.53 1.77
C LYS A 53 17.13 -9.31 1.11
N PRO A 54 16.64 -8.08 1.33
CA PRO A 54 17.34 -6.90 0.87
C PRO A 54 18.72 -6.89 1.53
N LYS A 55 19.78 -6.86 0.72
CA LYS A 55 21.13 -6.66 1.22
C LYS A 55 21.29 -5.16 1.47
N PRO A 56 21.51 -4.69 2.70
CA PRO A 56 21.85 -3.29 2.94
C PRO A 56 23.15 -3.01 2.19
N ALA A 57 23.13 -2.06 1.31
CA ALA A 57 24.33 -1.52 0.69
C ALA A 57 24.39 -0.04 1.09
N ASP A 58 25.54 0.51 1.28
CA ASP A 58 25.87 1.91 1.45
C ASP A 58 24.96 2.74 2.40
N GLU A 59 25.58 3.33 3.39
CA GLU A 59 24.96 4.34 4.27
C GLU A 59 25.48 5.72 3.89
N ASP A 60 24.64 6.73 4.02
CA ASP A 60 24.97 8.13 3.81
C ASP A 60 24.21 9.02 4.81
N SER A 61 24.61 10.27 4.94
CA SER A 61 23.87 11.27 5.71
C SER A 61 23.61 12.49 4.85
N LEU A 62 22.34 12.92 4.80
CA LEU A 62 21.94 14.18 4.16
C LEU A 62 21.75 15.24 5.23
N SER A 63 22.39 16.38 5.01
CA SER A 63 22.16 17.57 5.83
C SER A 63 21.05 18.39 5.21
N TYR A 64 19.93 18.57 5.91
CA TYR A 64 18.86 19.46 5.51
C TYR A 64 18.62 20.50 6.61
N GLY A 65 19.09 21.72 6.40
CA GLY A 65 19.12 22.75 7.43
C GLY A 65 20.03 22.34 8.60
N LYS A 66 19.49 22.35 9.84
CA LYS A 66 20.22 21.95 11.06
C LYS A 66 20.16 20.46 11.38
N SER A 67 19.50 19.64 10.55
CA SER A 67 19.26 18.21 10.82
C SER A 67 20.05 17.35 9.85
N SER A 68 20.77 16.35 10.36
CA SER A 68 21.37 15.28 9.57
C SER A 68 20.44 14.06 9.61
N VAL A 69 20.14 13.49 8.44
CA VAL A 69 19.31 12.28 8.29
C VAL A 69 20.14 11.16 7.70
N SER A 70 20.23 10.05 8.42
CA SER A 70 20.91 8.85 7.91
C SER A 70 20.04 8.16 6.86
N ILE A 71 20.64 7.85 5.70
CA ILE A 71 20.00 7.17 4.59
C ILE A 71 20.60 5.77 4.41
N THR A 72 19.76 4.80 4.18
CA THR A 72 20.13 3.45 3.72
C THR A 72 19.65 3.27 2.30
N TYR A 73 20.55 2.83 1.42
CA TYR A 73 20.25 2.53 0.01
C TYR A 73 20.20 1.02 -0.23
N TYR A 74 19.34 0.60 -1.14
CA TYR A 74 19.48 -0.74 -1.72
C TYR A 74 20.60 -0.79 -2.76
N ASN A 75 20.64 0.20 -3.65
CA ASN A 75 21.74 0.42 -4.61
C ASN A 75 21.91 1.92 -4.85
N LYS A 76 22.84 2.53 -4.11
CA LYS A 76 23.02 4.00 -4.08
C LYS A 76 23.17 4.60 -5.49
N VAL A 77 24.07 4.06 -6.29
CA VAL A 77 24.37 4.61 -7.63
C VAL A 77 23.17 4.47 -8.56
N LYS A 78 22.58 3.28 -8.63
CA LYS A 78 21.46 2.99 -9.52
C LYS A 78 20.19 3.71 -9.10
N ASP A 79 19.88 3.74 -7.80
CA ASP A 79 18.66 4.35 -7.28
C ASP A 79 18.71 5.87 -7.47
N ARG A 80 19.85 6.52 -7.15
CA ARG A 80 20.05 7.96 -7.40
C ARG A 80 19.92 8.31 -8.88
N ALA A 81 20.65 7.61 -9.74
CA ALA A 81 20.62 7.88 -11.18
C ALA A 81 19.21 7.75 -11.76
N ARG A 82 18.45 6.74 -11.32
CA ARG A 82 17.06 6.54 -11.78
C ARG A 82 16.14 7.65 -11.33
N ILE A 83 16.24 8.09 -10.06
CA ILE A 83 15.44 9.17 -9.50
C ILE A 83 15.71 10.47 -10.28
N GLU A 84 16.97 10.85 -10.42
CA GLU A 84 17.38 12.06 -11.12
C GLU A 84 16.98 12.01 -12.61
N GLN A 85 17.10 10.86 -13.26
CA GLN A 85 16.65 10.66 -14.64
C GLN A 85 15.14 10.91 -14.79
N ILE A 86 14.30 10.36 -13.89
CA ILE A 86 12.86 10.55 -13.95
C ILE A 86 12.52 12.03 -13.69
N MET A 87 13.11 12.65 -12.66
CA MET A 87 12.85 14.06 -12.37
C MET A 87 13.23 14.97 -13.53
N ASN A 88 14.42 14.79 -14.12
CA ASN A 88 14.88 15.58 -15.26
C ASN A 88 14.03 15.39 -16.51
N LYS A 89 13.52 14.15 -16.75
CA LYS A 89 12.63 13.85 -17.87
C LYS A 89 11.35 14.67 -17.84
N TYR A 90 10.82 14.95 -16.64
CA TYR A 90 9.55 15.64 -16.46
C TYR A 90 9.69 17.06 -15.91
N ALA A 91 10.91 17.58 -15.69
CA ALA A 91 11.19 18.85 -15.04
C ALA A 91 10.53 20.09 -15.68
N GLN A 92 10.32 20.03 -17.01
CA GLN A 92 9.73 21.15 -17.78
C GLN A 92 8.24 20.99 -18.05
N GLN A 93 7.62 19.94 -17.52
CA GLN A 93 6.20 19.68 -17.75
C GLN A 93 5.35 20.30 -16.64
N THR A 94 4.14 20.69 -16.99
CA THR A 94 3.15 21.14 -15.99
C THR A 94 2.84 20.00 -15.03
N ALA A 95 2.93 20.28 -13.74
CA ALA A 95 2.63 19.30 -12.70
C ALA A 95 1.12 19.07 -12.60
N ASP A 96 0.59 18.19 -13.45
CA ASP A 96 -0.80 17.76 -13.50
C ASP A 96 -0.94 16.26 -13.18
N PRO A 97 -2.15 15.71 -13.09
CA PRO A 97 -2.35 14.29 -12.82
C PRO A 97 -1.70 13.34 -13.84
N ALA A 98 -1.52 13.77 -15.11
CA ALA A 98 -0.88 12.94 -16.14
C ALA A 98 0.58 12.66 -15.81
N ILE A 99 1.27 13.60 -15.14
CA ILE A 99 2.65 13.41 -14.67
C ILE A 99 2.71 12.34 -13.59
N ILE A 100 1.73 12.26 -12.68
CA ILE A 100 1.67 11.20 -11.66
C ILE A 100 1.63 9.83 -12.34
N ILE A 101 0.76 9.68 -13.34
CA ILE A 101 0.66 8.44 -14.12
C ILE A 101 1.96 8.14 -14.88
N ALA A 102 2.58 9.17 -15.48
CA ALA A 102 3.83 9.00 -16.20
C ALA A 102 4.96 8.51 -15.28
N ILE A 103 5.15 9.14 -14.12
CA ILE A 103 6.11 8.70 -13.09
C ILE A 103 5.80 7.28 -12.61
N ALA A 104 4.53 7.00 -12.32
CA ALA A 104 4.08 5.67 -11.88
C ALA A 104 4.43 4.58 -12.90
N ARG A 105 4.30 4.87 -14.19
CA ARG A 105 4.66 3.97 -15.30
C ARG A 105 6.17 3.78 -15.48
N GLU A 106 7.00 4.78 -15.15
CA GLU A 106 8.47 4.62 -15.13
C GLU A 106 8.93 3.53 -14.17
N LEU A 107 8.18 3.26 -13.12
CA LEU A 107 8.51 2.25 -12.12
C LEU A 107 8.00 0.83 -12.45
N ARG A 108 7.29 0.64 -13.57
CA ARG A 108 6.79 -0.69 -13.97
C ARG A 108 7.94 -1.69 -14.15
N GLY A 109 7.66 -2.93 -13.79
CA GLY A 109 8.62 -4.03 -13.86
C GLY A 109 9.56 -4.14 -12.65
N ILE A 110 9.63 -3.14 -11.76
CA ILE A 110 10.39 -3.26 -10.51
C ILE A 110 9.82 -4.41 -9.69
N PRO A 111 10.66 -5.35 -9.17
CA PRO A 111 10.22 -6.46 -8.37
C PRO A 111 9.43 -6.03 -7.13
N TYR A 112 8.34 -6.75 -6.83
CA TYR A 112 7.64 -6.64 -5.55
C TYR A 112 8.43 -7.36 -4.47
N VAL A 113 8.75 -6.64 -3.40
CA VAL A 113 9.33 -7.21 -2.17
C VAL A 113 8.68 -6.54 -0.97
N ALA A 114 8.08 -7.36 -0.09
CA ALA A 114 7.50 -6.86 1.15
C ALA A 114 8.58 -6.50 2.17
N LYS A 115 8.24 -5.57 3.09
CA LYS A 115 9.10 -5.20 4.23
C LYS A 115 10.46 -4.59 3.83
N THR A 116 10.51 -3.89 2.69
CA THR A 116 11.75 -3.23 2.21
C THR A 116 12.28 -2.15 3.15
N LEU A 117 11.45 -1.67 4.10
CA LEU A 117 11.84 -0.69 5.11
C LEU A 117 12.39 -1.33 6.42
N GLU A 118 12.23 -2.65 6.61
CA GLU A 118 12.62 -3.37 7.84
C GLU A 118 14.07 -3.90 7.77
N VAL A 119 14.98 -3.14 7.14
CA VAL A 119 16.37 -3.59 6.85
C VAL A 119 17.38 -3.11 7.90
N ASN A 120 17.01 -2.14 8.71
CA ASN A 120 17.90 -1.52 9.69
C ASN A 120 17.53 -1.95 11.13
N LYS A 121 18.52 -1.99 12.03
CA LYS A 121 18.29 -2.17 13.47
C LYS A 121 17.74 -0.89 14.14
N GLN A 122 18.08 0.27 13.60
CA GLN A 122 17.56 1.58 13.98
C GLN A 122 16.92 2.21 12.75
N GLU A 123 15.84 2.96 12.93
CA GLU A 123 15.15 3.59 11.81
C GLU A 123 16.06 4.56 11.06
N LYS A 124 16.08 4.40 9.75
CA LYS A 124 16.77 5.27 8.79
C LYS A 124 15.86 5.52 7.60
N LEU A 125 16.08 6.61 6.88
CA LEU A 125 15.39 6.83 5.61
C LEU A 125 15.90 5.82 4.57
N VAL A 126 15.06 4.85 4.22
CA VAL A 126 15.40 3.86 3.19
C VAL A 126 15.04 4.40 1.81
N VAL A 127 16.01 4.42 0.90
CA VAL A 127 15.84 4.69 -0.53
C VAL A 127 16.04 3.40 -1.30
N ASN A 128 15.00 2.96 -2.00
CA ASN A 128 15.02 1.73 -2.78
C ASN A 128 14.07 1.88 -3.99
N LEU A 129 14.64 1.98 -5.19
CA LEU A 129 13.91 1.92 -6.47
C LEU A 129 14.20 0.61 -7.21
N SER A 130 14.82 -0.34 -6.56
CA SER A 130 15.14 -1.66 -7.12
C SER A 130 14.17 -2.74 -6.67
N GLN A 131 13.46 -2.50 -5.55
CA GLN A 131 12.43 -3.39 -4.99
C GLN A 131 11.37 -2.53 -4.28
N LEU A 132 10.10 -2.77 -4.53
CA LEU A 132 9.01 -1.97 -3.98
C LEU A 132 7.89 -2.87 -3.43
N ASP A 133 7.24 -2.42 -2.36
CA ASP A 133 5.90 -2.85 -1.98
C ASP A 133 4.87 -1.77 -2.37
N CYS A 134 3.60 -2.00 -2.06
CA CYS A 134 2.53 -1.08 -2.46
C CYS A 134 2.69 0.31 -1.84
N THR A 135 3.15 0.39 -0.59
CA THR A 135 3.33 1.66 0.13
C THR A 135 4.54 2.41 -0.42
N THR A 136 5.69 1.77 -0.48
CA THR A 136 6.92 2.39 -0.98
C THR A 136 6.81 2.79 -2.46
N TYR A 137 6.02 2.06 -3.26
CA TYR A 137 5.70 2.46 -4.62
C TYR A 137 4.99 3.82 -4.69
N VAL A 138 3.88 3.98 -3.94
CA VAL A 138 3.10 5.22 -3.91
C VAL A 138 3.91 6.36 -3.32
N GLU A 139 4.68 6.12 -2.26
CA GLU A 139 5.55 7.13 -1.64
C GLU A 139 6.62 7.64 -2.60
N ASN A 140 7.27 6.76 -3.36
CA ASN A 140 8.28 7.17 -4.35
C ASN A 140 7.65 7.98 -5.49
N VAL A 141 6.49 7.58 -6.01
CA VAL A 141 5.76 8.33 -7.04
C VAL A 141 5.40 9.72 -6.53
N LEU A 142 4.84 9.83 -5.32
CA LEU A 142 4.46 11.11 -4.74
C LEU A 142 5.68 12.00 -4.46
N ALA A 143 6.77 11.47 -3.91
CA ALA A 143 7.99 12.23 -3.63
C ALA A 143 8.61 12.82 -4.91
N ILE A 144 8.71 12.02 -5.98
CA ILE A 144 9.20 12.48 -7.29
C ILE A 144 8.26 13.55 -7.86
N TYR A 145 6.94 13.33 -7.79
CA TYR A 145 5.96 14.31 -8.25
C TYR A 145 6.09 15.64 -7.50
N LEU A 146 6.24 15.61 -6.18
CA LEU A 146 6.41 16.82 -5.37
C LEU A 146 7.69 17.58 -5.72
N CYS A 147 8.77 16.89 -6.08
CA CYS A 147 9.98 17.53 -6.62
C CYS A 147 9.66 18.29 -7.90
N ILE A 148 9.06 17.61 -8.88
CA ILE A 148 8.72 18.21 -10.20
C ILE A 148 7.78 19.40 -10.02
N LYS A 149 6.73 19.26 -9.21
CA LYS A 149 5.77 20.32 -8.90
C LYS A 149 6.45 21.59 -8.35
N ASN A 150 7.51 21.41 -7.59
CA ASN A 150 8.24 22.52 -6.96
C ASN A 150 9.51 22.94 -7.72
N GLY A 151 9.67 22.49 -8.98
CA GLY A 151 10.84 22.83 -9.81
C GLY A 151 12.15 22.29 -9.28
N LYS A 152 12.12 21.17 -8.56
CA LYS A 152 13.28 20.51 -7.93
C LYS A 152 13.69 19.28 -8.72
N THR A 153 15.00 19.08 -8.88
CA THR A 153 15.55 17.95 -9.64
C THR A 153 16.73 17.27 -8.95
N SER A 154 17.13 17.73 -7.75
CA SER A 154 18.23 17.12 -7.01
C SER A 154 17.77 15.88 -6.24
N PHE A 155 18.68 14.93 -6.05
CA PHE A 155 18.43 13.78 -5.19
C PHE A 155 18.11 14.19 -3.74
N ASP A 156 18.73 15.26 -3.25
CA ASP A 156 18.53 15.76 -1.88
C ASP A 156 17.11 16.29 -1.69
N ASP A 157 16.56 16.98 -2.69
CA ASP A 157 15.14 17.38 -2.69
C ASP A 157 14.21 16.18 -2.68
N TYR A 158 14.50 15.14 -3.50
CA TYR A 158 13.73 13.90 -3.48
C TYR A 158 13.77 13.23 -2.10
N ALA A 159 14.94 13.09 -1.49
CA ALA A 159 15.07 12.48 -0.18
C ALA A 159 14.34 13.30 0.91
N HIS A 160 14.33 14.65 0.78
CA HIS A 160 13.53 15.52 1.62
C HIS A 160 12.03 15.20 1.47
N TYR A 161 11.49 15.18 0.24
CA TYR A 161 10.07 14.90 0.03
C TYR A 161 9.70 13.47 0.42
N LEU A 162 10.55 12.47 0.15
CA LEU A 162 10.31 11.10 0.59
C LEU A 162 10.20 10.99 2.12
N ARG A 163 11.08 11.69 2.84
CA ARG A 163 11.05 11.80 4.30
C ARG A 163 9.75 12.46 4.78
N MET A 164 9.36 13.57 4.15
CA MET A 164 8.11 14.27 4.51
C MET A 164 6.87 13.43 4.22
N VAL A 165 6.84 12.66 3.14
CA VAL A 165 5.73 11.78 2.76
C VAL A 165 5.61 10.59 3.70
N ARG A 166 6.73 10.00 4.15
CA ARG A 166 6.76 8.73 4.91
C ARG A 166 6.64 8.90 6.41
N TYR A 167 7.07 10.02 6.96
CA TYR A 167 7.18 10.22 8.41
C TYR A 167 6.35 11.41 8.90
N GLN A 168 5.81 11.30 10.11
CA GLN A 168 5.17 12.41 10.81
C GLN A 168 6.16 13.56 10.96
N ASN A 169 5.79 14.75 10.51
CA ASN A 169 6.65 15.95 10.51
C ASN A 169 8.06 15.73 9.90
N GLY A 170 8.26 14.65 9.12
CA GLY A 170 9.56 14.29 8.58
C GLY A 170 10.57 13.76 9.63
N GLU A 171 10.13 13.39 10.82
CA GLU A 171 10.98 12.80 11.87
C GLU A 171 11.30 11.34 11.54
N VAL A 172 12.57 11.03 11.24
CA VAL A 172 12.99 9.66 10.91
C VAL A 172 13.14 8.86 12.21
N SER A 173 12.03 8.30 12.66
CA SER A 173 11.97 7.35 13.77
C SER A 173 10.89 6.30 13.52
N TYR A 174 11.06 5.09 14.09
CA TYR A 174 10.11 4.00 13.85
C TYR A 174 8.67 4.37 14.24
N PRO A 175 8.40 5.00 15.39
CA PRO A 175 7.04 5.41 15.75
C PRO A 175 6.48 6.56 14.91
N ALA A 176 7.32 7.39 14.31
CA ALA A 176 6.89 8.48 13.43
C ALA A 176 6.69 8.02 11.98
N ARG A 177 7.12 6.80 11.61
CA ARG A 177 6.79 6.20 10.32
C ARG A 177 5.28 5.93 10.26
N GLN A 178 4.64 6.36 9.18
CA GLN A 178 3.20 6.24 9.00
C GLN A 178 2.84 4.79 8.62
N HIS A 179 2.74 3.93 9.61
CA HIS A 179 2.54 2.49 9.44
C HIS A 179 1.14 2.11 8.93
N TYR A 180 0.13 2.92 9.25
CA TYR A 180 -1.25 2.76 8.81
C TYR A 180 -1.56 3.81 7.74
N PHE A 181 -2.23 3.39 6.68
CA PHE A 181 -2.47 4.30 5.57
C PHE A 181 -3.44 5.44 5.91
N THR A 182 -4.30 5.25 6.90
CA THR A 182 -5.13 6.34 7.45
C THR A 182 -4.29 7.42 8.12
N ASP A 183 -3.23 7.06 8.84
CA ASP A 183 -2.28 8.01 9.41
C ASP A 183 -1.50 8.73 8.31
N TRP A 184 -1.09 7.97 7.29
CA TRP A 184 -0.42 8.51 6.09
C TRP A 184 -1.30 9.54 5.36
N ILE A 185 -2.59 9.26 5.17
CA ILE A 185 -3.54 10.20 4.55
C ILE A 185 -3.65 11.47 5.40
N TYR A 186 -3.86 11.33 6.71
CA TYR A 186 -4.01 12.45 7.62
C TYR A 186 -2.79 13.37 7.59
N GLU A 187 -1.61 12.83 7.80
CA GLU A 187 -0.35 13.59 7.85
C GLU A 187 -0.04 14.27 6.51
N ASN A 188 -0.22 13.58 5.39
CA ASN A 188 0.05 14.16 4.08
C ASN A 188 -1.03 15.17 3.67
N THR A 189 -2.24 15.09 4.22
CA THR A 189 -3.28 16.12 4.07
C THR A 189 -2.90 17.39 4.84
N GLN A 190 -2.41 17.26 6.08
CA GLN A 190 -1.94 18.41 6.88
C GLN A 190 -0.78 19.14 6.21
N LYS A 191 0.10 18.42 5.52
CA LYS A 191 1.22 18.98 4.75
C LYS A 191 0.78 19.59 3.41
N GLY A 192 -0.49 19.45 3.03
CA GLY A 192 -1.01 19.97 1.76
C GLY A 192 -0.56 19.18 0.52
N PHE A 193 -0.05 17.97 0.69
CA PHE A 193 0.38 17.10 -0.43
C PHE A 193 -0.78 16.39 -1.10
N VAL A 194 -1.76 16.00 -0.30
CA VAL A 194 -2.95 15.27 -0.75
C VAL A 194 -4.21 15.78 -0.07
N GLU A 195 -5.36 15.31 -0.52
CA GLU A 195 -6.66 15.43 0.16
C GLU A 195 -7.46 14.15 0.01
N GLU A 196 -8.16 13.75 1.05
CA GLU A 196 -9.07 12.60 0.98
C GLU A 196 -10.43 13.02 0.43
N ILE A 197 -10.90 12.34 -0.60
CA ILE A 197 -12.21 12.56 -1.22
C ILE A 197 -13.21 11.61 -0.57
N GLN A 198 -14.27 12.18 0.04
CA GLN A 198 -15.31 11.42 0.75
C GLN A 198 -16.73 11.80 0.28
N SER A 199 -16.84 12.55 -0.78
CA SER A 199 -18.12 12.99 -1.38
C SER A 199 -18.01 13.03 -2.91
N PRO A 200 -19.13 13.02 -3.66
CA PRO A 200 -20.52 12.99 -3.18
C PRO A 200 -20.97 11.61 -2.69
N ASN A 201 -22.18 11.57 -2.09
CA ASN A 201 -22.87 10.31 -1.78
C ASN A 201 -24.14 10.21 -2.63
N PRO A 202 -24.28 9.24 -3.58
CA PRO A 202 -23.25 8.28 -3.97
C PRO A 202 -22.07 8.93 -4.71
N PRO A 203 -20.90 8.27 -4.94
CA PRO A 203 -20.65 6.84 -4.73
C PRO A 203 -20.10 6.48 -3.35
N PHE A 204 -19.73 7.45 -2.48
CA PHE A 204 -19.23 7.18 -1.11
C PHE A 204 -20.38 6.81 -0.17
N SER A 205 -21.00 5.64 -0.39
CA SER A 205 -22.24 5.22 0.28
C SER A 205 -22.04 4.28 1.47
N ALA A 206 -20.81 3.91 1.78
CA ALA A 206 -20.48 3.07 2.92
C ALA A 206 -19.56 3.80 3.91
N THR A 207 -19.56 3.37 5.18
CA THR A 207 -18.74 3.95 6.25
C THR A 207 -17.91 2.86 6.92
N GLN A 208 -16.62 3.12 7.11
CA GLN A 208 -15.72 2.31 7.91
C GLN A 208 -15.47 3.01 9.25
N THR A 209 -15.73 2.31 10.36
CA THR A 209 -15.25 2.72 11.69
C THR A 209 -13.99 1.92 12.00
N LEU A 210 -12.89 2.60 12.23
CA LEU A 210 -11.59 1.97 12.44
C LEU A 210 -11.50 1.30 13.81
N ARG A 211 -10.87 0.12 13.85
CA ARG A 211 -10.39 -0.59 15.03
C ARG A 211 -8.99 -1.05 14.74
N ILE A 212 -8.02 -0.28 15.17
CA ILE A 212 -6.61 -0.44 14.80
C ILE A 212 -5.83 -0.92 16.01
N ASP A 213 -5.21 -2.11 15.91
CA ASP A 213 -4.40 -2.71 16.96
C ASP A 213 -3.42 -3.78 16.41
N PHE A 214 -3.31 -3.91 15.07
CA PHE A 214 -2.60 -5.05 14.47
C PHE A 214 -1.13 -5.11 14.85
N MET A 215 -0.39 -4.00 14.78
CA MET A 215 1.06 -4.02 15.03
C MET A 215 1.38 -4.27 16.51
N SER A 216 0.66 -3.61 17.43
CA SER A 216 0.89 -3.78 18.86
C SER A 216 0.53 -5.19 19.34
N THR A 217 -0.53 -5.80 18.78
CA THR A 217 -0.95 -7.17 19.13
C THR A 217 -0.14 -8.27 18.43
N HIS A 218 0.54 -7.95 17.34
CA HIS A 218 1.38 -8.86 16.56
C HIS A 218 2.85 -8.40 16.52
N ALA A 219 3.36 -7.85 17.62
CA ALA A 219 4.69 -7.23 17.71
C ALA A 219 5.84 -8.16 17.24
N SER A 220 5.70 -9.48 17.43
CA SER A 220 6.69 -10.47 16.99
C SER A 220 6.91 -10.51 15.47
N LEU A 221 5.97 -9.99 14.66
CA LEU A 221 6.10 -9.90 13.20
C LEU A 221 6.97 -8.73 12.72
N TYR A 222 7.35 -7.83 13.64
CA TYR A 222 8.06 -6.59 13.35
C TYR A 222 9.40 -6.55 14.10
N PRO A 223 10.54 -6.56 13.40
CA PRO A 223 11.86 -6.59 14.04
C PRO A 223 12.09 -5.50 15.09
N MET A 224 11.56 -4.28 14.84
CA MET A 224 11.70 -3.13 15.74
C MET A 224 10.76 -3.19 16.97
N LEU A 225 9.71 -4.01 16.93
CA LEU A 225 8.76 -4.19 18.03
C LEU A 225 9.09 -5.44 18.85
N LYS A 226 9.69 -6.45 18.22
CA LYS A 226 10.00 -7.70 18.88
C LYS A 226 10.85 -7.44 20.12
N ASP A 227 10.40 -7.93 21.26
CA ASP A 227 11.07 -7.80 22.56
C ASP A 227 11.33 -6.33 23.02
N ASN A 228 10.51 -5.37 22.51
CA ASN A 228 10.64 -3.94 22.82
C ASN A 228 9.32 -3.34 23.33
N PRO A 229 8.96 -3.53 24.62
CA PRO A 229 7.70 -3.04 25.19
C PRO A 229 7.50 -1.52 25.07
N GLN A 230 8.59 -0.74 25.15
CA GLN A 230 8.51 0.72 25.01
C GLN A 230 8.07 1.11 23.59
N MET A 231 8.63 0.47 22.57
CA MET A 231 8.28 0.74 21.18
C MET A 231 6.86 0.28 20.89
N ILE A 232 6.47 -0.91 21.39
CA ILE A 232 5.07 -1.41 21.29
C ILE A 232 4.11 -0.38 21.89
N GLY A 233 4.40 0.17 23.07
CA GLY A 233 3.58 1.19 23.72
C GLY A 233 3.45 2.49 22.89
N ARG A 234 4.49 2.88 22.15
CA ARG A 234 4.43 4.05 21.25
C ARG A 234 3.54 3.78 20.04
N ILE A 235 3.65 2.60 19.42
CA ILE A 235 2.79 2.20 18.31
C ILE A 235 1.32 2.08 18.78
N ALA A 236 1.07 1.46 19.94
CA ALA A 236 -0.28 1.33 20.50
C ALA A 236 -0.96 2.69 20.73
N LYS A 237 -0.21 3.74 21.08
CA LYS A 237 -0.76 5.10 21.17
C LYS A 237 -1.25 5.62 19.82
N THR A 238 -0.49 5.41 18.75
CA THR A 238 -0.92 5.77 17.39
C THR A 238 -2.16 4.99 16.98
N GLU A 239 -2.19 3.68 17.24
CA GLU A 239 -3.35 2.82 16.97
C GLU A 239 -4.61 3.28 17.72
N GLN A 240 -4.46 3.69 18.97
CA GLN A 240 -5.54 4.24 19.78
C GLN A 240 -6.09 5.56 19.21
N LEU A 241 -5.20 6.46 18.73
CA LEU A 241 -5.59 7.73 18.10
C LEU A 241 -6.35 7.55 16.78
N LEU A 242 -6.07 6.46 16.06
CA LEU A 242 -6.74 6.12 14.81
C LEU A 242 -8.08 5.41 15.06
N SER A 243 -8.18 4.62 16.12
CA SER A 243 -9.37 3.84 16.44
C SER A 243 -10.57 4.74 16.77
N GLY A 244 -11.76 4.32 16.36
CA GLY A 244 -13.00 5.09 16.49
C GLY A 244 -13.25 6.13 15.41
N LYS A 245 -12.25 6.50 14.60
CA LYS A 245 -12.44 7.40 13.45
C LYS A 245 -13.31 6.74 12.40
N LYS A 246 -14.13 7.56 11.71
CA LYS A 246 -15.07 7.11 10.67
C LYS A 246 -14.72 7.76 9.34
N PHE A 247 -14.76 6.97 8.28
CA PHE A 247 -14.50 7.43 6.92
C PHE A 247 -15.55 6.89 5.97
N SER A 248 -16.00 7.74 5.04
CA SER A 248 -16.85 7.31 3.93
C SER A 248 -15.97 6.65 2.86
N TYR A 249 -16.47 5.58 2.25
CA TYR A 249 -15.77 4.90 1.18
C TYR A 249 -16.73 4.40 0.09
N ILE A 250 -16.21 4.11 -1.09
CA ILE A 250 -16.96 3.53 -2.20
C ILE A 250 -16.97 2.01 -2.00
N PRO A 251 -18.13 1.38 -1.73
CA PRO A 251 -18.19 -0.05 -1.51
C PRO A 251 -17.81 -0.82 -2.79
N LYS A 252 -17.22 -2.00 -2.62
CA LYS A 252 -16.78 -2.87 -3.72
C LYS A 252 -17.87 -3.09 -4.79
N SER A 253 -19.12 -3.22 -4.36
CA SER A 253 -20.28 -3.39 -5.24
C SER A 253 -20.61 -2.16 -6.10
N ALA A 254 -20.09 -0.99 -5.79
CA ALA A 254 -20.32 0.24 -6.55
C ALA A 254 -19.18 0.60 -7.53
N ILE A 255 -18.12 -0.22 -7.59
CA ILE A 255 -16.95 0.05 -8.44
C ILE A 255 -17.25 -0.45 -9.87
N HIS A 256 -18.09 0.30 -10.60
CA HIS A 256 -18.46 0.01 -11.96
C HIS A 256 -18.07 1.15 -12.92
N ASN A 257 -17.95 0.88 -14.20
CA ASN A 257 -17.62 1.86 -15.22
C ASN A 257 -18.85 2.77 -15.52
N THR A 258 -19.13 3.71 -14.62
CA THR A 258 -20.24 4.65 -14.72
C THR A 258 -19.74 6.08 -14.91
N LYS A 259 -20.60 6.97 -15.45
CA LYS A 259 -20.29 8.41 -15.55
C LYS A 259 -20.00 9.02 -14.17
N LEU A 260 -20.77 8.63 -13.15
CA LEU A 260 -20.57 9.11 -11.78
C LEU A 260 -19.18 8.72 -11.24
N LEU A 261 -18.77 7.46 -11.43
CA LEU A 261 -17.49 7.03 -10.90
C LEU A 261 -16.32 7.71 -11.65
N ARG A 262 -16.45 7.89 -12.98
CA ARG A 262 -15.46 8.62 -13.80
C ARG A 262 -15.35 10.11 -13.45
N SER A 263 -16.44 10.75 -13.03
CA SER A 263 -16.39 12.15 -12.58
C SER A 263 -15.89 12.30 -11.14
N THR A 264 -15.85 11.24 -10.36
CA THR A 264 -15.44 11.24 -8.96
C THR A 264 -13.98 10.84 -8.78
N ILE A 265 -13.54 9.78 -9.45
CA ILE A 265 -12.16 9.28 -9.39
C ILE A 265 -11.44 9.73 -10.65
N HIS A 266 -10.31 10.40 -10.47
CA HIS A 266 -9.48 10.90 -11.56
C HIS A 266 -8.24 10.00 -11.75
N ASP A 267 -7.68 10.03 -12.95
CA ASP A 267 -6.36 9.47 -13.21
C ASP A 267 -5.34 10.11 -12.27
N GLY A 268 -4.49 9.30 -11.65
CA GLY A 268 -3.49 9.75 -10.68
C GLY A 268 -3.98 9.84 -9.23
N ASP A 269 -5.29 9.66 -8.95
CA ASP A 269 -5.76 9.52 -7.57
C ASP A 269 -5.15 8.25 -6.93
N ILE A 270 -4.81 8.33 -5.65
CA ILE A 270 -4.37 7.16 -4.88
C ILE A 270 -5.59 6.40 -4.40
N ILE A 271 -5.63 5.11 -4.68
CA ILE A 271 -6.65 4.17 -4.22
C ILE A 271 -6.16 3.49 -2.95
N ALA A 272 -6.91 3.61 -1.86
CA ALA A 272 -6.69 2.84 -0.63
C ALA A 272 -7.80 1.79 -0.49
N ILE A 273 -7.46 0.51 -0.62
CA ILE A 273 -8.41 -0.59 -0.57
C ILE A 273 -8.71 -0.93 0.88
N THR A 274 -9.95 -0.69 1.32
CA THR A 274 -10.43 -0.99 2.68
C THR A 274 -10.56 -2.50 2.89
N THR A 275 -10.45 -2.94 4.16
CA THR A 275 -10.44 -4.37 4.48
C THR A 275 -11.34 -4.70 5.68
N SER A 276 -11.87 -5.92 5.69
CA SER A 276 -12.54 -6.54 6.85
C SER A 276 -11.58 -7.26 7.80
N LYS A 277 -10.27 -7.29 7.51
CA LYS A 277 -9.28 -7.91 8.41
C LYS A 277 -9.18 -7.12 9.70
N ALA A 278 -9.25 -7.83 10.83
CA ALA A 278 -9.19 -7.22 12.16
C ALA A 278 -7.86 -6.47 12.36
N GLY A 279 -7.94 -5.33 13.05
CA GLY A 279 -6.79 -4.51 13.42
C GLY A 279 -6.17 -3.67 12.30
N LEU A 280 -6.69 -3.74 11.06
CA LEU A 280 -6.18 -3.04 9.89
C LEU A 280 -7.20 -2.04 9.32
N ASP A 281 -6.70 -0.96 8.73
CA ASP A 281 -7.49 0.04 8.00
C ASP A 281 -7.63 -0.30 6.51
N THR A 282 -6.51 -0.65 5.87
CA THR A 282 -6.39 -0.96 4.46
C THR A 282 -5.63 -2.26 4.24
N SER A 283 -5.80 -2.88 3.07
CA SER A 283 -5.09 -4.11 2.69
C SER A 283 -4.12 -3.91 1.52
N HIS A 284 -4.32 -2.87 0.73
CA HIS A 284 -3.51 -2.57 -0.44
C HIS A 284 -3.73 -1.14 -0.91
N ILE A 285 -2.73 -0.58 -1.59
CA ILE A 285 -2.81 0.75 -2.20
C ILE A 285 -2.22 0.75 -3.61
N GLY A 286 -2.65 1.72 -4.42
CA GLY A 286 -2.13 1.93 -5.77
C GLY A 286 -2.63 3.25 -6.35
N ILE A 287 -2.42 3.47 -7.65
CA ILE A 287 -2.75 4.70 -8.35
C ILE A 287 -3.81 4.39 -9.40
N ALA A 288 -4.87 5.19 -9.42
CA ALA A 288 -6.01 5.06 -10.33
C ALA A 288 -5.61 5.35 -11.78
N VAL A 289 -6.06 4.49 -12.69
CA VAL A 289 -5.93 4.68 -14.14
C VAL A 289 -7.23 4.25 -14.81
N TRP A 290 -7.83 5.14 -15.58
CA TRP A 290 -9.00 4.83 -16.35
C TRP A 290 -8.66 4.25 -17.72
N HIS A 291 -9.20 3.07 -18.01
CA HIS A 291 -9.21 2.47 -19.33
C HIS A 291 -10.63 2.54 -19.94
N LYS A 292 -10.78 2.08 -21.18
CA LYS A 292 -12.10 2.06 -21.85
C LYS A 292 -13.09 1.14 -21.14
N ASP A 293 -12.62 0.01 -20.63
CA ASP A 293 -13.40 -1.02 -19.95
C ASP A 293 -13.67 -0.73 -18.47
N GLY A 294 -12.92 0.18 -17.84
CA GLY A 294 -13.16 0.54 -16.45
C GLY A 294 -11.97 1.17 -15.74
N LEU A 295 -12.10 1.25 -14.41
CA LEU A 295 -11.03 1.68 -13.51
C LEU A 295 -10.02 0.55 -13.33
N HIS A 296 -8.75 0.84 -13.54
CA HIS A 296 -7.60 -0.02 -13.27
C HIS A 296 -6.72 0.59 -12.20
N MET A 297 -5.66 -0.10 -11.81
CA MET A 297 -4.74 0.34 -10.78
C MET A 297 -3.28 0.09 -11.19
N LEU A 298 -2.46 1.13 -11.15
CA LEU A 298 -0.99 0.98 -11.11
C LEU A 298 -0.58 0.66 -9.68
N ASN A 299 0.12 -0.45 -9.47
CA ASN A 299 0.50 -0.89 -8.14
C ASN A 299 1.74 -1.79 -8.14
N ALA A 300 2.43 -1.86 -6.99
CA ALA A 300 3.39 -2.93 -6.75
C ALA A 300 2.62 -4.18 -6.31
N SER A 301 2.49 -5.15 -7.21
CA SER A 301 1.61 -6.29 -7.08
C SER A 301 2.32 -7.50 -6.49
N GLN A 302 1.84 -7.97 -5.34
CA GLN A 302 2.29 -9.24 -4.77
C GLN A 302 1.94 -10.44 -5.66
N ILE A 303 0.83 -10.35 -6.41
CA ILE A 303 0.37 -11.40 -7.31
C ILE A 303 1.30 -11.51 -8.52
N HIS A 304 1.58 -10.38 -9.18
CA HIS A 304 2.45 -10.31 -10.35
C HIS A 304 3.94 -10.25 -10.00
N LYS A 305 4.30 -10.19 -8.70
CA LYS A 305 5.68 -10.09 -8.19
C LYS A 305 6.47 -8.88 -8.72
N LYS A 306 5.78 -7.84 -9.18
CA LYS A 306 6.38 -6.62 -9.72
C LYS A 306 5.39 -5.47 -9.76
N VAL A 307 5.90 -4.28 -10.01
CA VAL A 307 5.05 -3.11 -10.33
C VAL A 307 4.39 -3.33 -11.69
N VAL A 308 3.06 -3.24 -11.72
CA VAL A 308 2.23 -3.43 -12.91
C VAL A 308 1.13 -2.38 -12.99
N GLU A 309 0.67 -2.11 -14.19
CA GLU A 309 -0.65 -1.61 -14.46
C GLU A 309 -1.55 -2.84 -14.54
N GLU A 310 -2.45 -3.01 -13.56
CA GLU A 310 -3.23 -4.24 -13.36
C GLU A 310 -4.08 -4.51 -14.61
N PRO A 311 -3.95 -5.68 -15.26
CA PRO A 311 -4.69 -5.98 -16.50
C PRO A 311 -6.20 -6.16 -16.28
N MET A 312 -6.62 -6.50 -15.05
CA MET A 312 -8.03 -6.57 -14.69
C MET A 312 -8.54 -5.20 -14.25
N THR A 313 -9.83 -4.93 -14.50
CA THR A 313 -10.47 -3.80 -13.85
C THR A 313 -10.39 -3.93 -12.32
N LEU A 314 -10.38 -2.82 -11.61
CA LEU A 314 -10.35 -2.83 -10.14
C LEU A 314 -11.52 -3.63 -9.55
N TYR A 315 -12.71 -3.55 -10.17
CA TYR A 315 -13.84 -4.38 -9.79
C TYR A 315 -13.50 -5.88 -9.86
N GLN A 316 -13.01 -6.36 -11.01
CA GLN A 316 -12.63 -7.77 -11.19
C GLN A 316 -11.51 -8.19 -10.23
N TYR A 317 -10.51 -7.34 -10.03
CA TYR A 317 -9.43 -7.55 -9.06
C TYR A 317 -9.98 -7.77 -7.65
N MET A 318 -10.86 -6.87 -7.19
CA MET A 318 -11.40 -6.94 -5.83
C MET A 318 -12.36 -8.13 -5.63
N GLN A 319 -13.05 -8.63 -6.68
CA GLN A 319 -13.88 -9.83 -6.56
C GLN A 319 -13.04 -11.07 -6.17
N LYS A 320 -11.79 -11.13 -6.57
CA LYS A 320 -10.86 -12.21 -6.19
C LYS A 320 -10.32 -12.09 -4.76
N HIS A 321 -10.65 -11.02 -4.05
CA HIS A 321 -10.15 -10.71 -2.70
C HIS A 321 -11.31 -10.50 -1.72
N PRO A 322 -11.84 -11.57 -1.08
CA PRO A 322 -13.05 -11.48 -0.24
C PRO A 322 -12.95 -10.49 0.93
N SER A 323 -11.76 -10.32 1.52
CA SER A 323 -11.55 -9.38 2.62
C SER A 323 -11.54 -7.90 2.20
N GLN A 324 -11.46 -7.60 0.90
CA GLN A 324 -11.52 -6.23 0.41
C GLN A 324 -12.99 -5.76 0.37
N THR A 325 -13.29 -4.64 1.03
CA THR A 325 -14.66 -4.15 1.22
C THR A 325 -15.03 -2.99 0.29
N GLY A 326 -14.08 -2.18 -0.12
CA GLY A 326 -14.26 -1.03 -1.01
C GLY A 326 -12.98 -0.20 -1.13
N ILE A 327 -13.14 1.06 -1.53
CA ILE A 327 -11.99 1.96 -1.74
C ILE A 327 -12.21 3.32 -1.11
N ARG A 328 -11.17 3.88 -0.54
CA ARG A 328 -11.02 5.31 -0.23
C ARG A 328 -10.19 5.95 -1.33
N ILE A 329 -10.46 7.21 -1.61
CA ILE A 329 -9.79 7.96 -2.68
C ILE A 329 -9.01 9.11 -2.08
N VAL A 330 -7.73 9.21 -2.46
CA VAL A 330 -6.84 10.26 -1.98
C VAL A 330 -6.27 10.99 -3.20
N ARG A 331 -6.59 12.25 -3.33
CA ARG A 331 -6.19 13.09 -4.47
C ARG A 331 -4.90 13.83 -4.18
N VAL A 332 -3.94 13.73 -5.09
CA VAL A 332 -2.71 14.52 -5.02
C VAL A 332 -3.02 15.96 -5.39
N LYS A 333 -2.57 16.93 -4.57
CA LYS A 333 -2.78 18.35 -4.85
C LYS A 333 -1.83 18.84 -5.93
N THR A 334 -2.39 19.37 -7.01
CA THR A 334 -1.65 19.89 -8.18
C THR A 334 -1.39 21.40 -8.10
N LYS A 335 -2.12 22.10 -7.24
CA LYS A 335 -1.97 23.56 -7.01
C LYS A 335 -1.40 23.82 -5.63
#